data_d5a8dbeaae5cd7266bc0f04a77908a82
#
_entry.id   d5a8dbeaae5cd7266bc0f04a77908a82
#
_cell.length_a   1.000
_cell.length_b   1.000
_cell.length_c   1.000
_cell.angle_alpha   90.00
_cell.angle_beta   90.00
_cell.angle_gamma   90.00
#
_symmetry.space_group_name_H-M   'P 1'
#
loop_
_entity.id
_entity.type
_entity.pdbx_description
1 polymer ?
#
loop_
_entity_poly.entity_id
_entity_poly.type
_entity_poly.pdbx_seq_one_letter_code
_entity_poly.pdbx_strand_id
1 'polypeptide(L)'
;MKIRFCSFLTIALFLLPALQGAERDSLSLLRTIAEYEALPAKWIETVYTNPATQYYQHCTSLTRISLNGVYGKEDEAALLQAGDGYLKGAADVSSWIKLSDRTRLWGNARYTTGKETGVVWNETADFELLYPYVMADSIGGDLSLQEYAFTGGYSGRAGKFTWGIEGSYRAALEYRNRDPRPKNIVSDLDFAGGGSVRLDKYVVGISVMAQIYSQDNTLDFYAPLGSAYIYTMTGLGTTSVRFGKGDVTDTNYKGYGYGAGIQLLPAQGRKGIYAAANYRKYSVTQHLDGYNNLP
;
A
#
# COMPACT_ATOMS: atom_id res chain seq x y z
N MET A 1 -12.46 -25.78 11.25
CA MET A 1 -12.21 -24.41 10.79
C MET A 1 -13.09 -24.16 9.56
N LYS A 2 -14.17 -23.39 9.71
CA LYS A 2 -15.05 -23.01 8.59
C LYS A 2 -14.76 -21.55 8.26
N ILE A 3 -13.98 -21.31 7.23
CA ILE A 3 -13.74 -19.99 6.70
C ILE A 3 -14.98 -19.58 5.88
N ARG A 4 -15.71 -18.58 6.35
CA ARG A 4 -16.83 -18.00 5.59
C ARG A 4 -16.31 -16.80 4.82
N PHE A 5 -15.93 -17.03 3.57
CA PHE A 5 -15.70 -15.93 2.63
C PHE A 5 -17.01 -15.33 2.21
N CYS A 6 -17.26 -14.08 2.52
CA CYS A 6 -18.39 -13.33 2.02
C CYS A 6 -17.94 -12.34 0.94
N SER A 7 -18.68 -12.34 -0.13
CA SER A 7 -18.57 -11.70 -1.42
C SER A 7 -17.92 -10.32 -1.46
N PHE A 8 -16.96 -10.15 -2.37
CA PHE A 8 -16.48 -8.85 -2.81
C PHE A 8 -17.56 -8.14 -3.63
N LEU A 9 -18.03 -6.98 -3.17
CA LEU A 9 -18.78 -6.07 -3.99
C LEU A 9 -17.83 -4.97 -4.48
N THR A 10 -17.38 -5.07 -5.73
CA THR A 10 -16.62 -4.02 -6.40
C THR A 10 -17.53 -3.35 -7.41
N ILE A 11 -17.85 -2.07 -7.20
CA ILE A 11 -18.55 -1.23 -8.18
C ILE A 11 -17.47 -0.34 -8.81
N ALA A 12 -17.16 -0.59 -10.08
CA ALA A 12 -16.24 0.24 -10.86
C ALA A 12 -17.02 1.10 -11.84
N LEU A 13 -16.85 2.41 -11.76
CA LEU A 13 -17.42 3.38 -12.69
C LEU A 13 -16.31 3.91 -13.60
N PHE A 14 -16.46 3.73 -14.90
CA PHE A 14 -15.52 4.23 -15.90
C PHE A 14 -15.99 5.57 -16.45
N LEU A 15 -15.22 6.61 -16.17
CA LEU A 15 -15.42 7.94 -16.77
C LEU A 15 -14.39 8.15 -17.87
N LEU A 16 -14.86 8.23 -19.09
CA LEU A 16 -14.03 8.66 -20.21
C LEU A 16 -14.08 10.19 -20.29
N PRO A 17 -12.93 10.87 -20.43
CA PRO A 17 -12.96 12.29 -20.70
C PRO A 17 -13.79 12.51 -21.99
N ALA A 18 -14.79 13.36 -21.90
CA ALA A 18 -15.61 13.76 -23.04
C ALA A 18 -14.71 14.48 -24.05
N LEU A 19 -14.17 13.75 -25.00
CA LEU A 19 -13.51 14.32 -26.18
C LEU A 19 -14.64 14.69 -27.16
N GLN A 20 -14.87 15.96 -27.32
CA GLN A 20 -15.75 16.50 -28.35
C GLN A 20 -15.36 15.93 -29.71
N GLY A 21 -16.33 15.32 -30.39
CA GLY A 21 -16.36 15.15 -31.84
C GLY A 21 -15.67 13.91 -32.42
N ALA A 22 -16.03 12.71 -31.97
CA ALA A 22 -15.99 11.50 -32.80
C ALA A 22 -17.08 10.56 -32.33
N GLU A 23 -17.96 10.13 -33.21
CA GLU A 23 -18.81 8.94 -33.01
C GLU A 23 -17.87 7.77 -32.75
N ARG A 24 -17.56 7.53 -31.50
CA ARG A 24 -16.86 6.31 -31.08
C ARG A 24 -17.93 5.24 -31.01
N ASP A 25 -17.81 4.25 -31.86
CA ASP A 25 -18.54 3.02 -31.82
C ASP A 25 -18.55 2.48 -30.36
N SER A 26 -19.75 2.32 -29.78
CA SER A 26 -19.91 1.83 -28.41
C SER A 26 -19.28 0.45 -28.21
N LEU A 27 -19.18 -0.35 -29.26
CA LEU A 27 -18.51 -1.64 -29.27
C LEU A 27 -16.99 -1.50 -29.09
N SER A 28 -16.37 -0.46 -29.66
CA SER A 28 -14.93 -0.21 -29.49
C SER A 28 -14.59 0.19 -28.06
N LEU A 29 -15.50 0.91 -27.40
CA LEU A 29 -15.37 1.31 -26.00
C LEU A 29 -15.48 0.12 -25.05
N LEU A 30 -16.53 -0.69 -25.21
CA LEU A 30 -16.72 -1.90 -24.40
C LEU A 30 -15.55 -2.88 -24.56
N ARG A 31 -15.02 -3.00 -25.76
CA ARG A 31 -13.84 -3.82 -26.03
C ARG A 31 -12.61 -3.29 -25.30
N THR A 32 -12.37 -1.98 -25.33
CA THR A 32 -11.25 -1.35 -24.60
C THR A 32 -11.37 -1.58 -23.09
N ILE A 33 -12.58 -1.44 -22.51
CA ILE A 33 -12.83 -1.71 -21.10
C ILE A 33 -12.59 -3.20 -20.78
N ALA A 34 -13.07 -4.10 -21.62
CA ALA A 34 -12.90 -5.54 -21.44
C ALA A 34 -11.42 -5.96 -21.53
N GLU A 35 -10.66 -5.37 -22.44
CA GLU A 35 -9.21 -5.59 -22.55
C GLU A 35 -8.44 -5.08 -21.31
N TYR A 36 -8.92 -3.98 -20.70
CA TYR A 36 -8.33 -3.40 -19.50
C TYR A 36 -8.58 -4.25 -18.24
N GLU A 37 -9.74 -4.89 -18.15
CA GLU A 37 -10.17 -5.73 -17.03
C GLU A 37 -9.75 -7.20 -17.18
N ALA A 38 -9.20 -7.57 -18.32
CA ALA A 38 -8.80 -8.94 -18.58
C ALA A 38 -7.70 -9.42 -17.60
N LEU A 39 -7.81 -10.65 -17.11
CA LEU A 39 -6.80 -11.24 -16.23
C LEU A 39 -5.36 -11.13 -16.77
N PRO A 40 -5.08 -11.36 -18.05
CA PRO A 40 -3.74 -11.15 -18.58
C PRO A 40 -3.24 -9.71 -18.43
N ALA A 41 -4.12 -8.72 -18.61
CA ALA A 41 -3.75 -7.31 -18.43
C ALA A 41 -3.35 -7.02 -16.99
N LYS A 42 -4.10 -7.51 -16.01
CA LYS A 42 -3.79 -7.35 -14.59
C LYS A 42 -2.47 -8.04 -14.19
N TRP A 43 -2.19 -9.19 -14.76
CA TRP A 43 -0.91 -9.87 -14.54
C TRP A 43 0.26 -9.08 -15.15
N ILE A 44 0.07 -8.53 -16.34
CA ILE A 44 1.10 -7.74 -17.01
C ILE A 44 1.36 -6.44 -16.24
N GLU A 45 0.35 -5.82 -15.63
CA GLU A 45 0.51 -4.64 -14.78
C GLU A 45 1.54 -4.84 -13.67
N THR A 46 1.63 -6.04 -13.09
CA THR A 46 2.62 -6.35 -12.04
C THR A 46 4.07 -6.23 -12.50
N VAL A 47 4.32 -6.26 -13.79
CA VAL A 47 5.66 -6.13 -14.37
C VAL A 47 6.02 -4.67 -14.65
N TYR A 48 5.03 -3.76 -14.73
CA TYR A 48 5.26 -2.33 -14.96
C TYR A 48 5.62 -1.57 -13.68
N THR A 49 6.65 -2.00 -12.97
CA THR A 49 7.10 -1.39 -11.71
C THR A 49 8.03 -0.19 -11.91
N ASN A 50 8.49 0.06 -13.12
CA ASN A 50 9.39 1.16 -13.47
C ASN A 50 8.59 2.33 -14.06
N PRO A 51 8.67 3.55 -13.51
CA PRO A 51 7.95 4.71 -14.02
C PRO A 51 8.20 5.00 -15.50
N ALA A 52 9.39 4.72 -16.02
CA ALA A 52 9.68 4.89 -17.45
C ALA A 52 8.92 3.91 -18.35
N THR A 53 8.71 2.68 -17.87
CA THR A 53 7.99 1.64 -18.63
C THR A 53 6.48 1.80 -18.57
N GLN A 54 5.97 2.53 -17.58
CA GLN A 54 4.57 2.95 -17.50
C GLN A 54 4.11 3.66 -18.81
N TYR A 55 5.02 4.33 -19.52
CA TYR A 55 4.73 4.92 -20.82
C TYR A 55 4.06 3.95 -21.81
N TYR A 56 4.39 2.66 -21.72
CA TYR A 56 3.92 1.60 -22.65
C TYR A 56 2.70 0.85 -22.15
N GLN A 57 2.27 1.07 -20.90
CA GLN A 57 1.21 0.28 -20.27
C GLN A 57 -0.13 0.47 -20.97
N HIS A 58 -0.54 1.72 -21.21
CA HIS A 58 -1.85 2.03 -21.78
C HIS A 58 -1.73 2.96 -22.98
N CYS A 59 -2.55 2.70 -23.99
CA CYS A 59 -2.56 3.50 -25.24
C CYS A 59 -3.52 4.69 -25.18
N THR A 60 -4.55 4.62 -24.32
CA THR A 60 -5.66 5.59 -24.22
C THR A 60 -5.74 6.18 -22.82
N SER A 61 -6.32 7.37 -22.70
CA SER A 61 -6.64 7.96 -21.41
C SER A 61 -7.87 7.25 -20.82
N LEU A 62 -7.80 6.94 -19.52
CA LEU A 62 -8.87 6.31 -18.78
C LEU A 62 -8.86 6.79 -17.32
N THR A 63 -10.03 7.06 -16.78
CA THR A 63 -10.23 7.27 -15.35
C THR A 63 -11.21 6.25 -14.83
N ARG A 64 -10.84 5.56 -13.76
CA ARG A 64 -11.66 4.57 -13.08
C ARG A 64 -11.97 5.06 -11.68
N ILE A 65 -13.21 4.94 -11.27
CA ILE A 65 -13.66 5.12 -9.89
C ILE A 65 -14.19 3.78 -9.43
N SER A 66 -13.74 3.31 -8.27
CA SER A 66 -14.20 2.05 -7.68
C SER A 66 -14.55 2.22 -6.21
N LEU A 67 -15.61 1.53 -5.79
CA LEU A 67 -16.00 1.36 -4.40
C LEU A 67 -15.93 -0.11 -4.07
N ASN A 68 -15.22 -0.43 -2.99
CA ASN A 68 -14.97 -1.80 -2.59
C ASN A 68 -15.39 -2.00 -1.14
N GLY A 69 -16.04 -3.12 -0.84
CA GLY A 69 -16.33 -3.56 0.51
C GLY A 69 -15.81 -4.98 0.72
N VAL A 70 -15.16 -5.22 1.85
CA VAL A 70 -14.59 -6.52 2.19
C VAL A 70 -15.00 -6.87 3.62
N TYR A 71 -15.50 -8.08 3.80
CA TYR A 71 -15.84 -8.63 5.10
C TYR A 71 -15.27 -10.04 5.24
N GLY A 72 -14.67 -10.33 6.38
CA GLY A 72 -14.21 -11.65 6.75
C GLY A 72 -14.43 -11.90 8.23
N LYS A 73 -14.75 -13.13 8.59
CA LYS A 73 -14.87 -13.58 9.99
C LYS A 73 -14.44 -15.04 10.08
N GLU A 74 -13.65 -15.34 11.09
CA GLU A 74 -13.21 -16.69 11.45
C GLU A 74 -13.81 -17.06 12.79
N ASP A 75 -14.04 -18.35 13.03
CA ASP A 75 -14.53 -18.83 14.32
C ASP A 75 -13.45 -18.69 15.41
N GLU A 76 -12.18 -18.87 15.01
CA GLU A 76 -10.98 -18.67 15.83
C GLU A 76 -9.92 -17.97 14.97
N ALA A 77 -9.23 -17.00 15.53
CA ALA A 77 -8.15 -16.30 14.86
C ALA A 77 -6.98 -17.26 14.53
N ALA A 78 -6.63 -17.38 13.26
CA ALA A 78 -5.46 -18.14 12.83
C ALA A 78 -4.16 -17.47 13.34
N LEU A 79 -4.16 -16.14 13.42
CA LEU A 79 -3.11 -15.31 14.00
C LEU A 79 -3.76 -14.28 14.93
N LEU A 80 -3.52 -14.40 16.23
CA LEU A 80 -4.13 -13.53 17.24
C LEU A 80 -3.84 -12.04 16.99
N GLN A 81 -2.68 -11.73 16.43
CA GLN A 81 -2.24 -10.39 16.10
C GLN A 81 -2.99 -9.77 14.90
N ALA A 82 -3.60 -10.59 14.07
CA ALA A 82 -4.44 -10.13 12.95
C ALA A 82 -5.94 -10.11 13.29
N GLY A 83 -6.31 -10.71 14.44
CA GLY A 83 -7.69 -10.81 14.88
C GLY A 83 -8.49 -11.92 14.22
N ASP A 84 -9.79 -11.97 14.53
CA ASP A 84 -10.71 -13.01 14.08
C ASP A 84 -11.64 -12.53 12.94
N GLY A 85 -11.53 -11.28 12.54
CA GLY A 85 -12.32 -10.75 11.44
C GLY A 85 -12.02 -9.32 11.07
N TYR A 86 -12.63 -8.90 9.97
CA TYR A 86 -12.49 -7.53 9.47
C TYR A 86 -13.73 -7.10 8.67
N LEU A 87 -13.99 -5.80 8.71
CA LEU A 87 -14.93 -5.11 7.83
C LEU A 87 -14.25 -3.85 7.33
N LYS A 88 -13.96 -3.78 6.03
CA LYS A 88 -13.26 -2.64 5.43
C LYS A 88 -14.02 -2.15 4.19
N GLY A 89 -14.07 -0.83 4.03
CA GLY A 89 -14.58 -0.17 2.83
C GLY A 89 -13.48 0.70 2.22
N ALA A 90 -13.45 0.78 0.90
CA ALA A 90 -12.49 1.63 0.19
C ALA A 90 -13.14 2.33 -0.98
N ALA A 91 -12.79 3.60 -1.18
CA ALA A 91 -13.03 4.38 -2.39
C ALA A 91 -11.69 4.61 -3.09
N ASP A 92 -11.64 4.36 -4.38
CA ASP A 92 -10.44 4.44 -5.20
C ASP A 92 -10.72 5.19 -6.49
N VAL A 93 -9.85 6.13 -6.84
CA VAL A 93 -9.87 6.85 -8.12
C VAL A 93 -8.51 6.71 -8.75
N SER A 94 -8.45 6.07 -9.91
CA SER A 94 -7.23 5.94 -10.70
C SER A 94 -7.40 6.58 -12.07
N SER A 95 -6.42 7.36 -12.48
CA SER A 95 -6.45 8.07 -13.75
C SER A 95 -5.15 7.84 -14.52
N TRP A 96 -5.30 7.57 -15.79
CA TRP A 96 -4.21 7.47 -16.75
C TRP A 96 -4.48 8.45 -17.90
N ILE A 97 -3.56 9.35 -18.16
CA ILE A 97 -3.74 10.41 -19.13
C ILE A 97 -2.62 10.37 -20.16
N LYS A 98 -3.00 10.19 -21.41
CA LYS A 98 -2.13 10.43 -22.56
C LYS A 98 -2.15 11.91 -22.89
N LEU A 99 -1.19 12.68 -22.35
CA LEU A 99 -1.08 14.13 -22.63
C LEU A 99 -0.67 14.39 -24.07
N SER A 100 0.25 13.59 -24.60
CA SER A 100 0.72 13.65 -25.97
C SER A 100 1.24 12.29 -26.43
N ASP A 101 1.72 12.19 -27.68
CA ASP A 101 2.39 10.97 -28.14
C ASP A 101 3.76 10.73 -27.45
N ARG A 102 4.25 11.71 -26.72
CA ARG A 102 5.53 11.62 -26.02
C ARG A 102 5.40 11.60 -24.51
N THR A 103 4.22 11.83 -23.94
CA THR A 103 4.05 12.10 -22.53
C THR A 103 2.85 11.35 -21.96
N ARG A 104 3.04 10.75 -20.78
CA ARG A 104 1.99 10.09 -20.00
C ARG A 104 2.01 10.64 -18.58
N LEU A 105 0.83 10.76 -18.01
CA LEU A 105 0.60 11.11 -16.62
C LEU A 105 -0.34 10.06 -16.02
N TRP A 106 -0.09 9.67 -14.79
CA TRP A 106 -1.00 8.78 -14.03
C TRP A 106 -1.09 9.22 -12.59
N GLY A 107 -2.16 8.82 -11.95
CA GLY A 107 -2.37 9.06 -10.55
C GLY A 107 -3.43 8.14 -9.97
N ASN A 108 -3.31 7.89 -8.69
CA ASN A 108 -4.27 7.15 -7.89
C ASN A 108 -4.49 7.88 -6.57
N ALA A 109 -5.74 7.91 -6.12
CA ALA A 109 -6.11 8.34 -4.78
C ALA A 109 -7.04 7.29 -4.20
N ARG A 110 -6.71 6.80 -3.01
CA ARG A 110 -7.47 5.77 -2.31
C ARG A 110 -7.72 6.21 -0.87
N TYR A 111 -8.95 6.04 -0.42
CA TYR A 111 -9.34 6.10 0.97
C TYR A 111 -9.86 4.74 1.42
N THR A 112 -9.33 4.23 2.52
CA THR A 112 -9.78 2.98 3.13
C THR A 112 -10.19 3.28 4.57
N THR A 113 -11.32 2.75 4.98
CA THR A 113 -11.75 2.79 6.39
C THR A 113 -12.31 1.44 6.78
N GLY A 114 -12.18 1.10 8.06
CA GLY A 114 -12.70 -0.18 8.51
C GLY A 114 -12.30 -0.51 9.92
N LYS A 115 -12.50 -1.77 10.24
CA LYS A 115 -12.22 -2.33 11.56
C LYS A 115 -11.69 -3.75 11.42
N GLU A 116 -10.72 -4.08 12.24
CA GLU A 116 -10.27 -5.44 12.52
C GLU A 116 -10.80 -5.84 13.90
N THR A 117 -11.33 -7.04 14.03
CA THR A 117 -11.99 -7.50 15.26
C THR A 117 -11.16 -8.55 15.97
N GLY A 118 -11.21 -8.52 17.31
CA GLY A 118 -10.56 -9.55 18.12
C GLY A 118 -9.04 -9.58 18.02
N VAL A 119 -8.39 -8.45 17.76
CA VAL A 119 -6.92 -8.36 17.71
C VAL A 119 -6.37 -8.46 19.13
N VAL A 120 -5.46 -9.39 19.38
CA VAL A 120 -4.77 -9.59 20.65
C VAL A 120 -3.28 -9.73 20.41
N TRP A 121 -2.46 -9.29 21.35
CA TRP A 121 -1.01 -9.32 21.24
C TRP A 121 -0.44 -8.45 20.08
N ASN A 122 -1.17 -7.42 19.71
CA ASN A 122 -0.72 -6.40 18.76
C ASN A 122 -1.38 -5.06 19.06
N GLU A 123 -0.56 -4.03 19.21
CA GLU A 123 -0.97 -2.64 19.36
C GLU A 123 -0.30 -1.73 18.32
N THR A 124 0.36 -2.33 17.32
CA THR A 124 1.21 -1.63 16.35
C THR A 124 0.62 -1.80 14.95
N ALA A 125 0.39 -0.71 14.25
CA ALA A 125 0.03 -0.77 12.84
C ALA A 125 1.18 -1.37 12.01
N ASP A 126 0.88 -1.86 10.80
CA ASP A 126 1.84 -2.51 9.92
C ASP A 126 2.62 -3.66 10.61
N PHE A 127 1.91 -4.47 11.39
CA PHE A 127 2.47 -5.56 12.19
C PHE A 127 3.49 -6.42 11.44
N GLU A 128 3.15 -6.86 10.23
CA GLU A 128 4.04 -7.73 9.43
C GLU A 128 5.36 -7.05 9.05
N LEU A 129 5.32 -5.72 8.86
CA LEU A 129 6.50 -4.93 8.51
C LEU A 129 7.44 -4.74 9.69
N LEU A 130 6.86 -4.56 10.90
CA LEU A 130 7.59 -4.18 12.10
C LEU A 130 7.94 -5.36 13.01
N TYR A 131 7.26 -6.51 12.84
CA TYR A 131 7.55 -7.70 13.63
C TYR A 131 9.04 -8.10 13.51
N PRO A 132 9.73 -8.47 14.61
CA PRO A 132 9.20 -8.74 15.95
C PRO A 132 9.22 -7.53 16.91
N TYR A 133 9.55 -6.34 16.47
CA TYR A 133 9.74 -5.15 17.31
C TYR A 133 8.44 -4.37 17.47
N VAL A 134 7.44 -4.98 18.09
CA VAL A 134 6.10 -4.44 18.23
C VAL A 134 5.70 -4.22 19.68
N MET A 135 4.71 -3.36 19.90
CA MET A 135 4.02 -3.26 21.18
C MET A 135 2.81 -4.19 21.19
N ALA A 136 2.50 -4.76 22.36
CA ALA A 136 1.45 -5.73 22.52
C ALA A 136 0.82 -5.69 23.91
N ASP A 137 -0.43 -6.06 23.99
CA ASP A 137 -1.16 -6.35 25.24
C ASP A 137 -1.93 -7.66 25.13
N SER A 138 -2.31 -8.22 26.27
CA SER A 138 -3.09 -9.46 26.36
C SER A 138 -4.60 -9.24 26.38
N ILE A 139 -5.09 -8.02 26.53
CA ILE A 139 -6.52 -7.69 26.60
C ILE A 139 -7.11 -7.66 25.21
N GLY A 140 -6.40 -7.03 24.26
CA GLY A 140 -6.83 -6.92 22.87
C GLY A 140 -8.11 -6.13 22.66
N GLY A 141 -8.67 -6.24 21.48
CA GLY A 141 -9.92 -5.61 21.06
C GLY A 141 -9.96 -5.30 19.58
N ASP A 142 -10.94 -4.49 19.19
CA ASP A 142 -11.12 -4.11 17.80
C ASP A 142 -10.25 -2.89 17.47
N LEU A 143 -9.52 -2.96 16.38
CA LEU A 143 -8.74 -1.85 15.81
C LEU A 143 -9.52 -1.19 14.69
N SER A 144 -9.68 0.13 14.77
CA SER A 144 -10.28 0.96 13.73
C SER A 144 -9.20 1.54 12.84
N LEU A 145 -9.39 1.49 11.53
CA LEU A 145 -8.44 1.95 10.51
C LEU A 145 -9.03 3.08 9.68
N GLN A 146 -8.22 4.10 9.42
CA GLN A 146 -8.43 5.11 8.37
C GLN A 146 -7.12 5.29 7.62
N GLU A 147 -7.14 5.10 6.31
CA GLU A 147 -5.95 5.19 5.47
C GLU A 147 -6.22 6.03 4.23
N TYR A 148 -5.28 6.89 3.92
CA TYR A 148 -5.22 7.67 2.69
C TYR A 148 -3.96 7.26 1.93
N ALA A 149 -4.09 6.91 0.66
CA ALA A 149 -2.97 6.60 -0.21
C ALA A 149 -3.07 7.39 -1.51
N PHE A 150 -1.97 7.98 -1.92
CA PHE A 150 -1.86 8.76 -3.15
C PHE A 150 -0.65 8.28 -3.94
N THR A 151 -0.80 8.18 -5.24
CA THR A 151 0.30 7.93 -6.16
C THR A 151 0.18 8.88 -7.32
N GLY A 152 1.29 9.41 -7.78
CA GLY A 152 1.35 10.23 -8.99
C GLY A 152 2.65 10.01 -9.73
N GLY A 153 2.56 9.93 -11.05
CA GLY A 153 3.74 9.70 -11.87
C GLY A 153 3.64 10.36 -13.24
N TYR A 154 4.80 10.55 -13.80
CA TYR A 154 4.99 11.18 -15.11
C TYR A 154 6.04 10.40 -15.89
N SER A 155 5.78 10.17 -17.17
CA SER A 155 6.78 9.61 -18.08
C SER A 155 6.84 10.37 -19.40
N GLY A 156 8.08 10.50 -19.89
CA GLY A 156 8.38 11.17 -21.14
C GLY A 156 9.20 10.29 -22.08
N ARG A 157 9.02 10.48 -23.39
CA ARG A 157 9.75 9.74 -24.43
C ARG A 157 10.53 10.69 -25.33
N ALA A 158 11.79 10.35 -25.56
CA ALA A 158 12.70 11.02 -26.51
C ALA A 158 13.32 9.96 -27.46
N GLY A 159 12.80 9.83 -28.67
CA GLY A 159 13.24 8.84 -29.64
C GLY A 159 13.00 7.40 -29.16
N LYS A 160 14.10 6.65 -28.92
CA LYS A 160 14.07 5.27 -28.39
C LYS A 160 14.09 5.23 -26.86
N PHE A 161 14.38 6.37 -26.21
CA PHE A 161 14.46 6.47 -24.74
C PHE A 161 13.13 6.89 -24.15
N THR A 162 12.78 6.28 -23.01
CA THR A 162 11.75 6.77 -22.11
C THR A 162 12.33 6.94 -20.70
N TRP A 163 11.85 7.92 -19.99
CA TRP A 163 12.16 8.19 -18.59
C TRP A 163 10.88 8.42 -17.83
N GLY A 164 10.92 8.22 -16.53
CA GLY A 164 9.75 8.45 -15.69
C GLY A 164 10.13 8.64 -14.24
N ILE A 165 9.24 9.32 -13.54
CA ILE A 165 9.29 9.53 -12.09
C ILE A 165 7.92 9.20 -11.49
N GLU A 166 7.90 8.72 -10.28
CA GLU A 166 6.69 8.42 -9.52
C GLU A 166 6.92 8.74 -8.04
N GLY A 167 5.90 9.27 -7.41
CA GLY A 167 5.86 9.43 -5.97
C GLY A 167 4.59 8.81 -5.43
N SER A 168 4.66 8.13 -4.29
CA SER A 168 3.50 7.67 -3.56
C SER A 168 3.60 8.03 -2.09
N TYR A 169 2.46 8.28 -1.48
CA TYR A 169 2.35 8.63 -0.08
C TYR A 169 1.17 7.91 0.55
N ARG A 170 1.40 7.27 1.69
CA ARG A 170 0.38 6.63 2.51
C ARG A 170 0.39 7.26 3.91
N ALA A 171 -0.77 7.70 4.36
CA ALA A 171 -1.02 8.11 5.73
C ALA A 171 -2.08 7.20 6.32
N ALA A 172 -1.81 6.56 7.46
CA ALA A 172 -2.77 5.73 8.15
C ALA A 172 -2.89 6.12 9.62
N LEU A 173 -4.11 6.02 10.12
CA LEU A 173 -4.47 6.11 11.52
C LEU A 173 -5.14 4.81 11.92
N GLU A 174 -4.56 4.11 12.88
CA GLU A 174 -5.13 2.92 13.48
C GLU A 174 -5.23 3.11 15.00
N TYR A 175 -6.38 2.79 15.56
CA TYR A 175 -6.62 3.03 16.98
C TYR A 175 -7.66 2.08 17.57
N ARG A 176 -7.61 1.94 18.90
CA ARG A 176 -8.57 1.19 19.70
C ARG A 176 -9.20 2.10 20.77
N ASN A 177 -10.51 1.96 20.99
CA ASN A 177 -11.25 2.76 22.00
C ASN A 177 -11.40 2.04 23.35
N ARG A 178 -10.72 0.90 23.53
CA ARG A 178 -10.69 0.12 24.79
C ARG A 178 -9.27 0.16 25.36
N ASP A 179 -9.16 0.32 26.68
CA ASP A 179 -7.86 0.31 27.36
C ASP A 179 -7.15 -1.07 27.27
N PRO A 180 -5.86 -1.10 26.99
CA PRO A 180 -5.02 0.05 26.55
C PRO A 180 -5.50 0.57 25.21
N ARG A 181 -5.37 1.90 24.98
CA ARG A 181 -5.83 2.57 23.77
C ARG A 181 -4.66 2.93 22.87
N PRO A 182 -4.18 2.01 22.04
CA PRO A 182 -3.17 2.35 21.05
C PRO A 182 -3.72 3.33 20.02
N LYS A 183 -2.88 4.24 19.62
CA LYS A 183 -3.10 5.14 18.50
C LYS A 183 -1.83 5.17 17.67
N ASN A 184 -1.91 4.63 16.47
CA ASN A 184 -0.83 4.56 15.51
C ASN A 184 -1.04 5.57 14.41
N ILE A 185 -0.06 6.41 14.15
CA ILE A 185 -0.04 7.36 13.03
C ILE A 185 1.10 6.95 12.12
N VAL A 186 0.77 6.52 10.92
CA VAL A 186 1.72 6.04 9.92
C VAL A 186 1.88 7.06 8.81
N SER A 187 3.12 7.27 8.38
CA SER A 187 3.50 8.05 7.20
C SER A 187 4.52 7.23 6.39
N ASP A 188 4.19 6.92 5.15
CA ASP A 188 5.02 6.12 4.25
C ASP A 188 5.12 6.82 2.90
N LEU A 189 6.33 7.21 2.53
CA LEU A 189 6.64 7.99 1.34
C LEU A 189 7.61 7.22 0.46
N ASP A 190 7.21 6.91 -0.77
CA ASP A 190 8.04 6.29 -1.78
C ASP A 190 8.31 7.24 -2.94
N PHE A 191 9.53 7.22 -3.45
CA PHE A 191 9.93 7.86 -4.69
C PHE A 191 10.59 6.85 -5.61
N ALA A 192 10.22 6.85 -6.88
CA ALA A 192 10.84 6.02 -7.88
C ALA A 192 11.21 6.85 -9.12
N GLY A 193 12.31 6.48 -9.72
CA GLY A 193 12.75 7.03 -10.99
C GLY A 193 13.28 5.92 -11.89
N GLY A 194 13.12 6.09 -13.20
CA GLY A 194 13.61 5.09 -14.11
C GLY A 194 13.84 5.56 -15.54
N GLY A 195 14.55 4.74 -16.26
CA GLY A 195 14.82 4.88 -17.67
C GLY A 195 14.56 3.59 -18.43
N SER A 196 14.21 3.69 -19.70
CA SER A 196 14.14 2.53 -20.57
C SER A 196 14.55 2.84 -21.99
N VAL A 197 14.98 1.81 -22.71
CA VAL A 197 15.38 1.87 -24.11
C VAL A 197 14.54 0.89 -24.90
N ARG A 198 13.93 1.37 -25.97
CA ARG A 198 13.26 0.53 -26.93
C ARG A 198 14.27 -0.04 -27.94
N LEU A 199 14.47 -1.32 -27.88
CA LEU A 199 15.13 -2.13 -28.89
C LEU A 199 14.08 -2.59 -29.94
N ASP A 200 14.49 -3.29 -30.99
CA ASP A 200 13.54 -3.63 -32.06
C ASP A 200 12.28 -4.38 -31.55
N LYS A 201 12.48 -5.48 -30.81
CA LYS A 201 11.39 -6.35 -30.34
C LYS A 201 11.00 -6.14 -28.87
N TYR A 202 11.89 -5.53 -28.10
CA TYR A 202 11.77 -5.41 -26.66
C TYR A 202 12.06 -3.99 -26.15
N VAL A 203 11.58 -3.71 -24.98
CA VAL A 203 11.95 -2.55 -24.16
C VAL A 203 12.71 -3.08 -22.96
N VAL A 204 13.90 -2.57 -22.70
CA VAL A 204 14.68 -2.85 -21.51
C VAL A 204 14.64 -1.62 -20.61
N GLY A 205 14.31 -1.79 -19.33
CA GLY A 205 14.22 -0.72 -18.37
C GLY A 205 15.03 -0.99 -17.11
N ILE A 206 15.49 0.09 -16.49
CA ILE A 206 16.10 0.10 -15.16
C ILE A 206 15.38 1.13 -14.30
N SER A 207 15.25 0.86 -13.02
CA SER A 207 14.64 1.78 -12.07
C SER A 207 15.37 1.76 -10.74
N VAL A 208 15.24 2.84 -10.00
CA VAL A 208 15.67 2.99 -8.61
C VAL A 208 14.52 3.54 -7.80
N MET A 209 14.46 3.18 -6.51
CA MET A 209 13.47 3.69 -5.57
C MET A 209 14.09 4.00 -4.22
N ALA A 210 13.47 4.93 -3.51
CA ALA A 210 13.77 5.28 -2.13
C ALA A 210 12.46 5.37 -1.36
N GLN A 211 12.47 4.92 -0.10
CA GLN A 211 11.33 4.94 0.82
C GLN A 211 11.73 5.58 2.14
N ILE A 212 10.81 6.35 2.69
CA ILE A 212 10.89 6.91 4.03
C ILE A 212 9.61 6.52 4.77
N TYR A 213 9.75 5.83 5.87
CA TYR A 213 8.67 5.35 6.71
C TYR A 213 8.78 5.96 8.11
N SER A 214 7.66 6.35 8.68
CA SER A 214 7.55 6.75 10.07
C SER A 214 6.23 6.25 10.64
N GLN A 215 6.28 5.76 11.86
CA GLN A 215 5.09 5.45 12.66
C GLN A 215 5.29 5.93 14.08
N ASP A 216 4.32 6.67 14.58
CA ASP A 216 4.20 7.06 15.97
C ASP A 216 3.11 6.20 16.61
N ASN A 217 3.48 5.47 17.66
CA ASN A 217 2.56 4.68 18.46
C ASN A 217 2.46 5.30 19.85
N THR A 218 1.27 5.75 20.23
CA THR A 218 0.95 6.30 21.55
C THR A 218 -0.04 5.41 22.26
N LEU A 219 0.06 5.30 23.59
CA LEU A 219 -0.81 4.51 24.42
C LEU A 219 -1.47 5.36 25.50
N ASP A 220 -2.79 5.39 25.47
CA ASP A 220 -3.58 6.07 26.48
C ASP A 220 -4.32 5.06 27.38
N PHE A 221 -4.42 5.41 28.68
CA PHE A 221 -5.23 4.70 29.66
C PHE A 221 -6.23 5.63 30.32
N TYR A 222 -7.50 5.24 30.30
CA TYR A 222 -8.57 5.96 30.97
C TYR A 222 -8.85 5.39 32.36
N ALA A 223 -8.56 4.12 32.60
CA ALA A 223 -8.65 3.52 33.92
C ALA A 223 -7.65 4.18 34.89
N PRO A 224 -8.09 4.71 36.07
CA PRO A 224 -7.24 5.47 36.99
C PRO A 224 -6.01 4.68 37.50
N LEU A 225 -6.11 3.37 37.64
CA LEU A 225 -5.06 2.50 38.15
C LEU A 225 -4.32 1.73 37.04
N GLY A 226 -4.62 2.01 35.75
CA GLY A 226 -4.20 1.20 34.64
C GLY A 226 -5.01 -0.10 34.54
N SER A 227 -4.90 -0.80 33.44
CA SER A 227 -5.72 -1.99 33.17
C SER A 227 -4.95 -3.16 32.58
N ALA A 228 -3.70 -2.96 32.14
CA ALA A 228 -2.95 -3.98 31.42
C ALA A 228 -1.44 -3.89 31.60
N TYR A 229 -0.80 -5.01 31.34
CA TYR A 229 0.65 -5.05 31.06
C TYR A 229 0.88 -4.77 29.59
N ILE A 230 1.82 -3.88 29.33
CA ILE A 230 2.30 -3.58 27.99
C ILE A 230 3.63 -4.27 27.78
N TYR A 231 3.71 -5.01 26.70
CA TYR A 231 4.87 -5.78 26.29
C TYR A 231 5.51 -5.07 25.09
N THR A 232 6.71 -4.57 25.26
CA THR A 232 7.53 -4.08 24.15
C THR A 232 8.45 -5.21 23.73
N MET A 233 8.22 -5.78 22.56
CA MET A 233 9.02 -6.85 22.02
C MET A 233 10.32 -6.30 21.46
N THR A 234 11.44 -6.89 21.86
CA THR A 234 12.80 -6.43 21.49
C THR A 234 13.55 -7.43 20.60
N GLY A 235 12.82 -8.39 20.04
CA GLY A 235 13.34 -9.46 19.19
C GLY A 235 13.87 -10.67 19.96
N LEU A 236 14.11 -11.76 19.25
CA LEU A 236 14.62 -13.03 19.79
C LEU A 236 13.84 -13.59 20.99
N GLY A 237 12.52 -13.29 21.07
CA GLY A 237 11.66 -13.72 22.16
C GLY A 237 11.84 -12.95 23.48
N THR A 238 12.64 -11.87 23.48
CA THR A 238 12.80 -10.99 24.64
C THR A 238 11.74 -9.89 24.64
N THR A 239 11.29 -9.50 25.84
CA THR A 239 10.28 -8.48 26.04
C THR A 239 10.66 -7.57 27.21
N SER A 240 10.35 -6.29 27.11
CA SER A 240 10.26 -5.39 28.25
C SER A 240 8.79 -5.25 28.63
N VAL A 241 8.48 -5.34 29.92
CA VAL A 241 7.09 -5.35 30.42
C VAL A 241 6.89 -4.17 31.35
N ARG A 242 5.82 -3.41 31.13
CA ARG A 242 5.39 -2.30 32.00
C ARG A 242 3.91 -2.47 32.36
N PHE A 243 3.53 -2.05 33.54
CA PHE A 243 2.14 -2.11 33.98
C PHE A 243 1.56 -0.68 34.06
N GLY A 244 0.42 -0.51 33.39
CA GLY A 244 -0.54 0.55 33.66
C GLY A 244 -0.08 1.95 33.37
N LYS A 245 -0.74 2.88 34.04
CA LYS A 245 -0.69 4.32 33.87
C LYS A 245 0.65 4.91 34.33
N GLY A 246 1.20 5.80 33.56
CA GLY A 246 2.21 6.76 33.99
C GLY A 246 3.57 6.65 33.36
N ASP A 247 4.04 5.46 33.00
CA ASP A 247 5.33 5.23 32.39
C ASP A 247 5.24 4.40 31.09
N VAL A 248 4.06 4.42 30.46
CA VAL A 248 3.94 3.79 29.15
C VAL A 248 4.61 4.70 28.14
N THR A 249 5.60 4.14 27.53
CA THR A 249 6.49 4.85 26.66
C THR A 249 5.91 4.83 25.26
N ASP A 250 5.74 6.00 24.69
CA ASP A 250 5.47 6.12 23.28
C ASP A 250 6.60 5.46 22.48
N THR A 251 6.24 4.78 21.41
CA THR A 251 7.17 4.09 20.55
C THR A 251 7.13 4.70 19.16
N ASN A 252 8.30 5.07 18.67
CA ASN A 252 8.44 5.62 17.34
C ASN A 252 9.23 4.66 16.45
N TYR A 253 8.77 4.45 15.23
CA TYR A 253 9.46 3.67 14.21
C TYR A 253 9.90 4.58 13.08
N LYS A 254 11.16 4.46 12.69
CA LYS A 254 11.71 5.15 11.51
C LYS A 254 12.32 4.14 10.57
N GLY A 255 11.85 4.13 9.34
CA GLY A 255 12.29 3.21 8.31
C GLY A 255 12.84 3.92 7.09
N TYR A 256 13.84 3.30 6.48
CA TYR A 256 14.41 3.74 5.20
C TYR A 256 14.56 2.54 4.30
N GLY A 257 14.09 2.70 3.07
CA GLY A 257 14.19 1.69 2.04
C GLY A 257 14.88 2.22 0.79
N TYR A 258 15.55 1.35 0.08
CA TYR A 258 16.02 1.63 -1.28
C TYR A 258 15.94 0.36 -2.11
N GLY A 259 15.82 0.55 -3.40
CA GLY A 259 15.72 -0.56 -4.32
C GLY A 259 16.17 -0.22 -5.72
N ALA A 260 16.36 -1.26 -6.49
CA ALA A 260 16.63 -1.17 -7.92
C ALA A 260 15.89 -2.27 -8.66
N GLY A 261 15.52 -2.01 -9.90
CA GLY A 261 14.81 -2.96 -10.74
C GLY A 261 15.33 -2.98 -12.16
N ILE A 262 15.20 -4.13 -12.79
CA ILE A 262 15.42 -4.34 -14.21
C ILE A 262 14.19 -4.98 -14.84
N GLN A 263 13.83 -4.54 -16.04
CA GLN A 263 12.63 -4.99 -16.73
C GLN A 263 12.90 -5.29 -18.19
N LEU A 264 12.23 -6.31 -18.70
CA LEU A 264 12.16 -6.67 -20.11
C LEU A 264 10.69 -6.76 -20.50
N LEU A 265 10.27 -5.97 -21.46
CA LEU A 265 8.89 -5.92 -21.94
C LEU A 265 8.89 -6.08 -23.46
N PRO A 266 7.90 -6.74 -24.08
CA PRO A 266 7.72 -6.70 -25.51
C PRO A 266 7.47 -5.26 -25.98
N ALA A 267 8.00 -4.87 -27.12
CA ALA A 267 7.67 -3.59 -27.73
C ALA A 267 6.16 -3.54 -28.00
N GLN A 268 5.56 -2.35 -27.83
CA GLN A 268 4.13 -2.13 -27.93
C GLN A 268 3.50 -2.78 -29.17
N GLY A 269 2.42 -3.54 -28.97
CA GLY A 269 1.73 -4.28 -30.04
C GLY A 269 2.40 -5.61 -30.43
N ARG A 270 3.49 -6.01 -29.78
CA ARG A 270 4.17 -7.29 -30.04
C ARG A 270 3.89 -8.30 -28.91
N LYS A 271 3.81 -9.55 -29.27
CA LYS A 271 3.78 -10.69 -28.34
C LYS A 271 5.22 -11.01 -27.92
N GLY A 272 5.43 -11.41 -26.67
CA GLY A 272 6.76 -11.75 -26.19
C GLY A 272 6.79 -12.05 -24.70
N ILE A 273 8.00 -12.07 -24.14
CA ILE A 273 8.25 -12.37 -22.74
C ILE A 273 8.18 -11.07 -21.94
N TYR A 274 7.45 -11.10 -20.84
CA TYR A 274 7.45 -10.10 -19.81
C TYR A 274 8.27 -10.59 -18.63
N ALA A 275 9.26 -9.85 -18.20
CA ALA A 275 10.09 -10.19 -17.06
C ALA A 275 10.46 -8.95 -16.27
N ALA A 276 10.46 -9.06 -14.95
CA ALA A 276 10.96 -8.05 -14.04
C ALA A 276 11.73 -8.73 -12.90
N ALA A 277 12.83 -8.11 -12.50
CA ALA A 277 13.55 -8.47 -11.29
C ALA A 277 13.76 -7.19 -10.47
N ASN A 278 13.32 -7.22 -9.21
CA ASN A 278 13.44 -6.10 -8.32
C ASN A 278 14.18 -6.53 -7.06
N TYR A 279 15.08 -5.69 -6.60
CA TYR A 279 15.74 -5.81 -5.31
C TYR A 279 15.30 -4.64 -4.44
N ARG A 280 14.91 -4.93 -3.20
CA ARG A 280 14.59 -3.91 -2.20
C ARG A 280 15.27 -4.28 -0.89
N LYS A 281 15.89 -3.29 -0.25
CA LYS A 281 16.38 -3.38 1.10
C LYS A 281 15.64 -2.35 1.94
N TYR A 282 15.14 -2.80 3.08
CA TYR A 282 14.42 -1.98 4.03
C TYR A 282 15.04 -2.16 5.43
N SER A 283 15.12 -1.08 6.18
CA SER A 283 15.63 -1.06 7.55
C SER A 283 14.72 -0.19 8.40
N VAL A 284 14.27 -0.71 9.54
CA VAL A 284 13.48 0.01 10.53
C VAL A 284 14.23 0.08 11.83
N THR A 285 14.16 1.22 12.49
CA THR A 285 14.67 1.43 13.84
C THR A 285 13.49 1.75 14.75
N GLN A 286 13.35 0.98 15.83
CA GLN A 286 12.42 1.26 16.91
C GLN A 286 13.10 2.20 17.91
N HIS A 287 12.42 3.28 18.25
CA HIS A 287 12.82 4.22 19.30
C HIS A 287 11.79 4.14 20.43
N LEU A 288 12.28 3.84 21.62
CA LEU A 288 11.45 3.79 22.83
C LEU A 288 11.72 5.06 23.63
N ASP A 289 10.73 5.94 23.73
CA ASP A 289 10.85 7.13 24.55
C ASP A 289 10.94 6.71 26.03
N GLY A 290 11.82 7.33 26.81
CA GLY A 290 12.07 6.97 28.21
C GLY A 290 13.22 5.99 28.46
N TYR A 291 13.76 5.33 27.43
CA TYR A 291 15.01 4.55 27.56
C TYR A 291 16.27 5.36 27.23
N ASN A 292 16.14 6.56 26.71
CA ASN A 292 17.27 7.42 26.31
C ASN A 292 18.06 8.03 27.50
N ASN A 293 17.70 7.70 28.74
CA ASN A 293 18.34 8.23 29.96
C ASN A 293 19.13 7.17 30.74
N LEU A 294 19.57 6.11 30.11
CA LEU A 294 20.61 5.27 30.72
C LEU A 294 21.97 5.86 30.36
N PRO A 295 22.81 6.19 31.37
CA PRO A 295 24.12 6.77 31.15
C PRO A 295 25.08 5.82 30.45
#